data_b515d8fddeac8fc912ebe7f6be1de16f
#
_entry.id   b515d8fddeac8fc912ebe7f6be1de16f
#
_cell.length_a   1.000
_cell.length_b   1.000
_cell.length_c   1.000
_cell.angle_alpha   90.00
_cell.angle_beta   90.00
_cell.angle_gamma   90.00
#
_symmetry.space_group_name_H-M   'P 1'
#
loop_
_entity.id
_entity.type
_entity.pdbx_description
1 polymer ?
#
loop_
_entity_poly.entity_id
_entity_poly.type
_entity_poly.pdbx_seq_one_letter_code
_entity_poly.pdbx_strand_id
1 'polypeptide(L)'
;MESLQKDFLPSDLWPLLQSAGFAGSIAVQARQSVRETAWLLDLADQHPFVRGVVGWVDLCSPQLQRQLEQFASHPRFCGVRHVIHDEPDDRFMLREDFARGIGLLAEFNLAYDLLLFPKHLRPACDLVARFPRQRFVLDHIAKPRIKDGVMEPWATDIRRLAAFPNVSCKVSGMVTEAQWHAWRSADFLAYLDIVFETFGADRVMIGSDWPVCTLSAPYGQVISVVTDYIRRLSIHEQEMVLGNNASEFYCIHD
;
A
#
# COMPACT_ATOMS: atom_id res chain seq x y z
N MET A 1 -20.25 0.26 -8.01
CA MET A 1 -19.13 1.00 -8.71
C MET A 1 -19.53 2.41 -9.15
N GLU A 2 -20.80 2.72 -9.35
CA GLU A 2 -21.26 4.09 -9.69
C GLU A 2 -20.86 5.14 -8.64
N SER A 3 -20.80 4.78 -7.36
CA SER A 3 -20.40 5.67 -6.26
C SER A 3 -18.94 6.17 -6.36
N LEU A 4 -18.09 5.50 -7.14
CA LEU A 4 -16.71 5.92 -7.39
C LEU A 4 -16.55 6.72 -8.70
N GLN A 5 -17.63 6.93 -9.47
CA GLN A 5 -17.59 7.67 -10.74
C GLN A 5 -17.76 9.19 -10.51
N LYS A 6 -16.95 9.73 -9.61
CA LYS A 6 -16.86 11.17 -9.32
C LYS A 6 -15.43 11.52 -8.92
N ASP A 7 -15.15 12.80 -8.83
CA ASP A 7 -13.87 13.27 -8.29
C ASP A 7 -13.81 13.03 -6.78
N PHE A 8 -12.63 12.62 -6.33
CA PHE A 8 -12.28 12.47 -4.91
C PHE A 8 -11.00 13.28 -4.67
N LEU A 9 -11.17 14.45 -4.09
CA LEU A 9 -10.10 15.43 -3.94
C LEU A 9 -9.60 15.48 -2.48
N PRO A 10 -8.44 16.10 -2.25
CA PRO A 10 -7.92 16.28 -0.89
C PRO A 10 -8.90 16.97 0.06
N SER A 11 -9.74 17.90 -0.43
CA SER A 11 -10.79 18.54 0.35
C SER A 11 -11.86 17.60 0.88
N ASP A 12 -12.09 16.46 0.17
CA ASP A 12 -13.05 15.43 0.62
C ASP A 12 -12.43 14.51 1.67
N LEU A 13 -11.10 14.26 1.57
CA LEU A 13 -10.38 13.38 2.48
C LEU A 13 -10.05 14.06 3.81
N TRP A 14 -9.66 15.34 3.80
CA TRP A 14 -9.14 16.02 4.98
C TRP A 14 -10.07 15.97 6.20
N PRO A 15 -11.39 16.25 6.09
CA PRO A 15 -12.30 16.12 7.24
C PRO A 15 -12.37 14.69 7.80
N LEU A 16 -12.20 13.68 6.95
CA LEU A 16 -12.22 12.26 7.36
C LEU A 16 -10.96 11.90 8.15
N LEU A 17 -9.79 12.37 7.70
CA LEU A 17 -8.53 12.21 8.42
C LEU A 17 -8.60 12.88 9.80
N GLN A 18 -9.04 14.13 9.86
CA GLN A 18 -9.17 14.88 11.11
C GLN A 18 -10.10 14.16 12.11
N SER A 19 -11.26 13.68 11.64
CA SER A 19 -12.21 12.96 12.50
C SER A 19 -11.66 11.64 13.03
N ALA A 20 -10.71 11.02 12.32
CA ALA A 20 -10.03 9.79 12.72
C ALA A 20 -8.70 10.05 13.48
N GLY A 21 -8.31 11.32 13.69
CA GLY A 21 -7.11 11.70 14.45
C GLY A 21 -5.81 11.60 13.66
N PHE A 22 -5.85 11.52 12.32
CA PHE A 22 -4.65 11.47 11.50
C PHE A 22 -4.18 12.87 11.07
N ALA A 23 -2.86 13.12 11.17
CA ALA A 23 -2.23 14.37 10.78
C ALA A 23 -1.92 14.45 9.27
N GLY A 24 -1.97 13.33 8.56
CA GLY A 24 -1.65 13.31 7.13
C GLY A 24 -1.91 11.96 6.48
N SER A 25 -1.60 11.89 5.19
CA SER A 25 -1.74 10.69 4.36
C SER A 25 -0.67 10.61 3.29
N ILE A 26 -0.50 9.43 2.72
CA ILE A 26 0.27 9.19 1.50
C ILE A 26 -0.73 8.93 0.37
N ALA A 27 -0.64 9.73 -0.70
CA ALA A 27 -1.42 9.54 -1.90
C ALA A 27 -0.77 8.46 -2.77
N VAL A 28 -1.55 7.48 -3.21
CA VAL A 28 -1.06 6.38 -4.05
C VAL A 28 -1.79 6.40 -5.39
N GLN A 29 -1.04 6.24 -6.48
CA GLN A 29 -1.58 6.23 -7.84
C GLN A 29 -2.79 5.28 -7.98
N ALA A 30 -3.74 5.65 -8.83
CA ALA A 30 -4.86 4.81 -9.25
C ALA A 30 -4.74 4.42 -10.74
N ARG A 31 -4.07 5.24 -11.54
CA ARG A 31 -3.85 5.00 -12.98
C ARG A 31 -2.38 4.80 -13.27
N GLN A 32 -2.07 3.92 -14.20
CA GLN A 32 -0.72 3.71 -14.70
C GLN A 32 -0.34 4.82 -15.68
N SER A 33 -0.04 6.01 -15.16
CA SER A 33 0.18 7.21 -15.93
C SER A 33 1.17 8.18 -15.28
N VAL A 34 2.21 8.55 -16.00
CA VAL A 34 3.18 9.60 -15.60
C VAL A 34 2.47 10.95 -15.36
N ARG A 35 1.39 11.21 -16.11
CA ARG A 35 0.58 12.42 -15.95
C ARG A 35 -0.14 12.44 -14.59
N GLU A 36 -0.64 11.30 -14.14
CA GLU A 36 -1.25 11.22 -12.80
C GLU A 36 -0.20 11.42 -11.71
N THR A 37 1.01 10.87 -11.87
CA THR A 37 2.11 11.12 -10.94
C THR A 37 2.38 12.61 -10.78
N ALA A 38 2.51 13.35 -11.88
CA ALA A 38 2.69 14.81 -11.84
C ALA A 38 1.52 15.51 -11.13
N TRP A 39 0.28 15.13 -11.44
CA TRP A 39 -0.92 15.71 -10.83
C TRP A 39 -1.00 15.44 -9.32
N LEU A 40 -0.65 14.23 -8.87
CA LEU A 40 -0.62 13.89 -7.42
C LEU A 40 0.45 14.72 -6.67
N LEU A 41 1.59 14.99 -7.30
CA LEU A 41 2.63 15.83 -6.72
C LEU A 41 2.17 17.28 -6.63
N ASP A 42 1.51 17.81 -7.68
CA ASP A 42 0.89 19.14 -7.66
C ASP A 42 -0.16 19.27 -6.53
N LEU A 43 -0.96 18.24 -6.31
CA LEU A 43 -1.91 18.22 -5.18
C LEU A 43 -1.20 18.16 -3.83
N ALA A 44 -0.12 17.41 -3.72
CA ALA A 44 0.66 17.34 -2.49
C ALA A 44 1.30 18.69 -2.13
N ASP A 45 1.72 19.49 -3.11
CA ASP A 45 2.23 20.84 -2.88
C ASP A 45 1.15 21.80 -2.36
N GLN A 46 -0.08 21.65 -2.83
CA GLN A 46 -1.22 22.47 -2.44
C GLN A 46 -1.83 22.05 -1.09
N HIS A 47 -1.61 20.80 -0.66
CA HIS A 47 -2.24 20.23 0.52
C HIS A 47 -1.19 19.59 1.46
N PRO A 48 -0.68 20.33 2.47
CA PRO A 48 0.42 19.89 3.35
C PRO A 48 0.18 18.56 4.08
N PHE A 49 -1.09 18.15 4.28
CA PHE A 49 -1.42 16.87 4.89
C PHE A 49 -1.17 15.68 3.96
N VAL A 50 -1.02 15.89 2.64
CA VAL A 50 -0.51 14.85 1.72
C VAL A 50 1.01 14.83 1.86
N ARG A 51 1.51 13.94 2.72
CA ARG A 51 2.91 13.89 3.14
C ARG A 51 3.83 13.20 2.15
N GLY A 52 3.29 12.32 1.31
CA GLY A 52 4.02 11.58 0.30
C GLY A 52 3.14 11.17 -0.87
N VAL A 53 3.79 10.86 -1.98
CA VAL A 53 3.16 10.36 -3.21
C VAL A 53 3.87 9.10 -3.67
N VAL A 54 3.11 8.03 -3.78
CA VAL A 54 3.49 6.81 -4.50
C VAL A 54 2.88 6.91 -5.89
N GLY A 55 3.70 7.28 -6.86
CA GLY A 55 3.26 7.49 -8.23
C GLY A 55 3.42 6.26 -9.11
N TRP A 56 3.35 6.48 -10.42
CA TRP A 56 3.63 5.48 -11.44
C TRP A 56 4.65 6.01 -12.45
N VAL A 57 5.56 5.15 -12.83
CA VAL A 57 6.46 5.30 -13.99
C VAL A 57 6.44 3.99 -14.76
N ASP A 58 6.75 4.02 -16.06
CA ASP A 58 6.84 2.81 -16.86
C ASP A 58 8.15 2.06 -16.56
N LEU A 59 8.07 1.12 -15.60
CA LEU A 59 9.20 0.30 -15.17
C LEU A 59 9.80 -0.56 -16.29
N CYS A 60 9.04 -0.87 -17.35
CA CYS A 60 9.52 -1.62 -18.49
C CYS A 60 10.18 -0.73 -19.56
N SER A 61 10.03 0.59 -19.47
CA SER A 61 10.51 1.51 -20.48
C SER A 61 12.05 1.58 -20.54
N PRO A 62 12.65 1.64 -21.72
CA PRO A 62 14.06 1.99 -21.86
C PRO A 62 14.36 3.44 -21.45
N GLN A 63 13.35 4.28 -21.29
CA GLN A 63 13.46 5.68 -20.86
C GLN A 63 13.15 5.86 -19.35
N LEU A 64 13.07 4.77 -18.59
CA LEU A 64 12.69 4.80 -17.16
C LEU A 64 13.56 5.77 -16.35
N GLN A 65 14.88 5.74 -16.55
CA GLN A 65 15.78 6.63 -15.82
C GLN A 65 15.37 8.09 -15.97
N ARG A 66 15.05 8.55 -17.19
CA ARG A 66 14.58 9.91 -17.45
C ARG A 66 13.26 10.22 -16.76
N GLN A 67 12.33 9.24 -16.69
CA GLN A 67 11.07 9.43 -15.97
C GLN A 67 11.32 9.56 -14.45
N LEU A 68 12.24 8.78 -13.89
CA LEU A 68 12.62 8.88 -12.48
C LEU A 68 13.30 10.20 -12.18
N GLU A 69 14.25 10.65 -13.00
CA GLU A 69 14.91 11.95 -12.87
C GLU A 69 13.93 13.13 -12.88
N GLN A 70 12.83 13.01 -13.63
CA GLN A 70 11.80 14.05 -13.67
C GLN A 70 11.10 14.27 -12.32
N PHE A 71 10.91 13.20 -11.53
CA PHE A 71 10.13 13.24 -10.29
C PHE A 71 10.97 13.10 -9.02
N ALA A 72 12.12 12.42 -9.08
CA ALA A 72 12.91 12.06 -7.90
C ALA A 72 13.45 13.28 -7.12
N SER A 73 13.54 14.45 -7.74
CA SER A 73 13.89 15.70 -7.06
C SER A 73 12.74 16.28 -6.23
N HIS A 74 11.51 15.81 -6.42
CA HIS A 74 10.36 16.29 -5.68
C HIS A 74 10.35 15.68 -4.26
N PRO A 75 10.34 16.49 -3.18
CA PRO A 75 10.53 15.97 -1.81
C PRO A 75 9.41 15.03 -1.34
N ARG A 76 8.26 15.06 -1.99
CA ARG A 76 7.12 14.20 -1.66
C ARG A 76 7.00 12.96 -2.54
N PHE A 77 7.84 12.78 -3.56
CA PHE A 77 7.85 11.57 -4.37
C PHE A 77 8.62 10.47 -3.63
N CYS A 78 7.91 9.55 -2.99
CA CYS A 78 8.50 8.59 -2.05
C CYS A 78 8.45 7.13 -2.52
N GLY A 79 7.70 6.83 -3.58
CA GLY A 79 7.57 5.46 -4.06
C GLY A 79 6.91 5.35 -5.43
N VAL A 80 6.92 4.12 -5.94
CA VAL A 80 6.32 3.74 -7.21
C VAL A 80 5.45 2.52 -7.01
N ARG A 81 4.30 2.47 -7.71
CA ARG A 81 3.42 1.31 -7.76
C ARG A 81 3.03 0.99 -9.20
N HIS A 82 2.95 -0.30 -9.51
CA HIS A 82 2.33 -0.83 -10.71
C HIS A 82 1.19 -1.77 -10.32
N VAL A 83 0.09 -1.76 -11.09
CA VAL A 83 -1.10 -2.58 -10.79
C VAL A 83 -0.87 -4.00 -11.31
N ILE A 84 -0.05 -4.77 -10.61
CA ILE A 84 0.34 -6.14 -11.00
C ILE A 84 -0.86 -7.07 -11.11
N HIS A 85 -1.86 -6.88 -10.26
CA HIS A 85 -3.00 -7.77 -10.23
C HIS A 85 -3.90 -7.67 -11.48
N ASP A 86 -3.75 -6.63 -12.29
CA ASP A 86 -4.47 -6.45 -13.56
C ASP A 86 -3.69 -6.97 -14.78
N GLU A 87 -2.43 -7.35 -14.56
CA GLU A 87 -1.63 -7.92 -15.65
C GLU A 87 -2.11 -9.34 -16.00
N PRO A 88 -2.18 -9.68 -17.30
CA PRO A 88 -2.66 -11.01 -17.73
C PRO A 88 -1.70 -12.15 -17.38
N ASP A 89 -0.41 -11.85 -17.17
CA ASP A 89 0.61 -12.80 -16.74
C ASP A 89 0.84 -12.68 -15.23
N ASP A 90 0.49 -13.71 -14.47
CA ASP A 90 0.70 -13.76 -13.02
C ASP A 90 2.19 -13.62 -12.61
N ARG A 91 3.11 -13.82 -13.55
CA ARG A 91 4.56 -13.67 -13.36
C ARG A 91 5.12 -12.39 -13.98
N PHE A 92 4.27 -11.46 -14.40
CA PHE A 92 4.66 -10.19 -15.04
C PHE A 92 5.81 -9.48 -14.32
N MET A 93 5.76 -9.43 -12.99
CA MET A 93 6.80 -8.79 -12.17
C MET A 93 8.19 -9.45 -12.26
N LEU A 94 8.29 -10.66 -12.81
CA LEU A 94 9.56 -11.38 -12.99
C LEU A 94 10.17 -11.18 -14.37
N ARG A 95 9.50 -10.45 -15.27
CA ARG A 95 10.05 -10.07 -16.58
C ARG A 95 11.34 -9.28 -16.38
N GLU A 96 12.32 -9.53 -17.24
CA GLU A 96 13.65 -8.91 -17.13
C GLU A 96 13.63 -7.38 -17.27
N ASP A 97 12.74 -6.85 -18.14
CA ASP A 97 12.57 -5.41 -18.30
C ASP A 97 11.97 -4.76 -17.04
N PHE A 98 10.94 -5.39 -16.46
CA PHE A 98 10.31 -4.92 -15.21
C PHE A 98 11.28 -5.02 -14.01
N ALA A 99 11.93 -6.16 -13.86
CA ALA A 99 12.89 -6.38 -12.77
C ALA A 99 14.09 -5.41 -12.85
N ARG A 100 14.57 -5.10 -14.07
CA ARG A 100 15.56 -4.03 -14.28
C ARG A 100 15.05 -2.69 -13.75
N GLY A 101 13.76 -2.36 -14.03
CA GLY A 101 13.14 -1.14 -13.52
C GLY A 101 13.08 -1.08 -12.00
N ILE A 102 12.71 -2.20 -11.34
CA ILE A 102 12.74 -2.30 -9.87
C ILE A 102 14.16 -2.03 -9.33
N GLY A 103 15.19 -2.56 -10.00
CA GLY A 103 16.58 -2.36 -9.58
C GLY A 103 17.03 -0.89 -9.57
N LEU A 104 16.45 -0.04 -10.42
CA LEU A 104 16.76 1.39 -10.46
C LEU A 104 16.12 2.19 -9.32
N LEU A 105 15.00 1.75 -8.75
CA LEU A 105 14.28 2.52 -7.74
C LEU A 105 15.12 2.80 -6.47
N ALA A 106 15.95 1.84 -6.07
CA ALA A 106 16.84 2.00 -4.92
C ALA A 106 17.89 3.11 -5.12
N GLU A 107 18.33 3.37 -6.37
CA GLU A 107 19.28 4.45 -6.69
C GLU A 107 18.66 5.84 -6.49
N PHE A 108 17.33 5.93 -6.64
CA PHE A 108 16.54 7.15 -6.41
C PHE A 108 15.91 7.20 -4.99
N ASN A 109 16.26 6.27 -4.11
CA ASN A 109 15.68 6.15 -2.76
C ASN A 109 14.14 6.02 -2.75
N LEU A 110 13.55 5.38 -3.76
CA LEU A 110 12.12 5.19 -3.90
C LEU A 110 11.70 3.80 -3.40
N ALA A 111 10.59 3.73 -2.66
CA ALA A 111 9.95 2.48 -2.28
C ALA A 111 9.18 1.86 -3.47
N TYR A 112 8.90 0.56 -3.39
CA TYR A 112 8.01 -0.11 -4.33
C TYR A 112 6.82 -0.76 -3.62
N ASP A 113 5.61 -0.37 -4.02
CA ASP A 113 4.35 -0.89 -3.48
C ASP A 113 3.89 -2.10 -4.31
N LEU A 114 3.74 -3.26 -3.64
CA LEU A 114 3.31 -4.53 -4.23
C LEU A 114 1.77 -4.64 -4.17
N LEU A 115 1.08 -4.24 -5.24
CA LEU A 115 -0.37 -4.38 -5.35
C LEU A 115 -0.72 -5.72 -6.02
N LEU A 116 -1.09 -6.70 -5.21
CA LEU A 116 -1.16 -8.12 -5.56
C LEU A 116 -2.49 -8.76 -5.17
N PHE A 117 -2.83 -9.87 -5.86
CA PHE A 117 -3.73 -10.90 -5.33
C PHE A 117 -2.92 -12.06 -4.70
N PRO A 118 -3.53 -12.96 -3.92
CA PRO A 118 -2.84 -14.08 -3.28
C PRO A 118 -1.99 -14.94 -4.22
N LYS A 119 -2.46 -15.16 -5.45
CA LYS A 119 -1.75 -15.94 -6.48
C LYS A 119 -0.37 -15.37 -6.87
N HIS A 120 -0.15 -14.07 -6.62
CA HIS A 120 1.09 -13.36 -6.95
C HIS A 120 2.12 -13.36 -5.81
N LEU A 121 1.78 -13.84 -4.60
CA LEU A 121 2.69 -13.81 -3.44
C LEU A 121 3.98 -14.62 -3.67
N ARG A 122 3.89 -15.79 -4.32
CA ARG A 122 5.09 -16.58 -4.65
C ARG A 122 5.99 -15.89 -5.67
N PRO A 123 5.49 -15.42 -6.82
CA PRO A 123 6.28 -14.57 -7.71
C PRO A 123 6.88 -13.33 -7.02
N ALA A 124 6.17 -12.72 -6.06
CA ALA A 124 6.69 -11.60 -5.28
C ALA A 124 7.90 -12.00 -4.41
N CYS A 125 7.88 -13.19 -3.79
CA CYS A 125 9.05 -13.70 -3.09
C CYS A 125 10.26 -13.84 -4.01
N ASP A 126 10.06 -14.35 -5.24
CA ASP A 126 11.12 -14.48 -6.24
C ASP A 126 11.67 -13.11 -6.66
N LEU A 127 10.80 -12.09 -6.81
CA LEU A 127 11.21 -10.72 -7.11
C LEU A 127 12.01 -10.10 -5.96
N VAL A 128 11.46 -10.13 -4.74
CA VAL A 128 12.06 -9.52 -3.54
C VAL A 128 13.44 -10.10 -3.26
N ALA A 129 13.61 -11.42 -3.41
CA ALA A 129 14.89 -12.10 -3.23
C ALA A 129 16.00 -11.56 -4.15
N ARG A 130 15.65 -11.05 -5.34
CA ARG A 130 16.61 -10.45 -6.29
C ARG A 130 17.10 -9.07 -5.86
N PHE A 131 16.34 -8.37 -5.00
CA PHE A 131 16.58 -6.95 -4.64
C PHE A 131 16.60 -6.71 -3.13
N PRO A 132 17.58 -7.25 -2.38
CA PRO A 132 17.60 -7.19 -0.90
C PRO A 132 17.75 -5.76 -0.33
N ARG A 133 18.18 -4.79 -1.14
CA ARG A 133 18.31 -3.38 -0.73
C ARG A 133 17.10 -2.52 -1.10
N GLN A 134 16.18 -3.03 -1.93
CA GLN A 134 14.96 -2.33 -2.30
C GLN A 134 13.94 -2.44 -1.18
N ARG A 135 13.33 -1.31 -0.78
CA ARG A 135 12.20 -1.29 0.14
C ARG A 135 10.92 -1.69 -0.59
N PHE A 136 10.26 -2.74 -0.10
CA PHE A 136 8.98 -3.20 -0.62
C PHE A 136 7.90 -3.07 0.45
N VAL A 137 6.68 -2.70 0.06
CA VAL A 137 5.50 -2.81 0.94
C VAL A 137 4.38 -3.54 0.22
N LEU A 138 3.80 -4.51 0.91
CA LEU A 138 2.65 -5.26 0.41
C LEU A 138 1.37 -4.45 0.64
N ASP A 139 0.68 -4.06 -0.44
CA ASP A 139 -0.61 -3.38 -0.36
C ASP A 139 -1.73 -4.35 0.05
N HIS A 140 -2.62 -3.86 0.94
CA HIS A 140 -3.90 -4.49 1.25
C HIS A 140 -3.78 -5.98 1.66
N ILE A 141 -2.70 -6.33 2.39
CA ILE A 141 -2.39 -7.72 2.79
C ILE A 141 -2.50 -8.74 1.64
N ALA A 142 -2.26 -8.30 0.38
CA ALA A 142 -2.45 -9.07 -0.86
C ALA A 142 -3.90 -9.51 -1.13
N LYS A 143 -4.91 -8.77 -0.64
CA LYS A 143 -6.34 -8.97 -0.95
C LYS A 143 -6.82 -10.42 -0.77
N PRO A 144 -6.72 -11.02 0.44
CA PRO A 144 -7.20 -12.38 0.69
C PRO A 144 -8.72 -12.48 0.53
N ARG A 145 -9.22 -13.67 0.26
CA ARG A 145 -10.66 -13.93 0.04
C ARG A 145 -11.44 -13.97 1.36
N ILE A 146 -11.53 -12.81 2.03
CA ILE A 146 -12.14 -12.66 3.36
C ILE A 146 -13.62 -13.06 3.32
N LYS A 147 -14.34 -12.62 2.28
CA LYS A 147 -15.75 -12.98 2.08
C LYS A 147 -16.02 -14.48 2.13
N ASP A 148 -15.08 -15.27 1.62
CA ASP A 148 -15.22 -16.72 1.50
C ASP A 148 -14.60 -17.46 2.71
N GLY A 149 -13.94 -16.74 3.63
CA GLY A 149 -13.22 -17.33 4.76
C GLY A 149 -12.01 -18.17 4.37
N VAL A 150 -11.45 -17.95 3.17
CA VAL A 150 -10.36 -18.78 2.63
C VAL A 150 -9.02 -18.23 3.09
N MET A 151 -8.35 -19.01 3.96
CA MET A 151 -7.04 -18.63 4.53
C MET A 151 -5.86 -19.16 3.69
N GLU A 152 -5.94 -20.38 3.18
CA GLU A 152 -4.85 -20.97 2.37
C GLU A 152 -5.13 -20.85 0.87
N PRO A 153 -4.10 -20.68 0.02
CA PRO A 153 -2.66 -20.67 0.34
C PRO A 153 -2.12 -19.30 0.83
N TRP A 154 -2.98 -18.27 0.95
CA TRP A 154 -2.59 -16.91 1.32
C TRP A 154 -1.76 -16.87 2.63
N ALA A 155 -2.22 -17.55 3.68
CA ALA A 155 -1.55 -17.55 4.98
C ALA A 155 -0.13 -18.14 4.92
N THR A 156 0.05 -19.21 4.16
CA THR A 156 1.39 -19.80 3.95
C THR A 156 2.28 -18.87 3.13
N ASP A 157 1.75 -18.25 2.08
CA ASP A 157 2.57 -17.48 1.14
C ASP A 157 2.89 -16.07 1.67
N ILE A 158 2.01 -15.45 2.48
CA ILE A 158 2.32 -14.16 3.14
C ILE A 158 3.42 -14.33 4.20
N ARG A 159 3.45 -15.47 4.94
CA ARG A 159 4.54 -15.77 5.86
C ARG A 159 5.89 -15.89 5.15
N ARG A 160 5.91 -16.48 3.94
CA ARG A 160 7.13 -16.53 3.12
C ARG A 160 7.60 -15.15 2.71
N LEU A 161 6.69 -14.27 2.28
CA LEU A 161 7.03 -12.91 1.88
C LEU A 161 7.52 -12.08 3.08
N ALA A 162 6.91 -12.24 4.24
CA ALA A 162 7.31 -11.52 5.46
C ALA A 162 8.68 -11.95 6.03
N ALA A 163 9.19 -13.12 5.62
CA ALA A 163 10.54 -13.55 5.99
C ALA A 163 11.65 -12.65 5.38
N PHE A 164 11.33 -11.84 4.37
CA PHE A 164 12.25 -10.86 3.83
C PHE A 164 12.22 -9.58 4.69
N PRO A 165 13.36 -9.15 5.27
CA PRO A 165 13.39 -8.02 6.20
C PRO A 165 13.11 -6.67 5.53
N ASN A 166 13.25 -6.58 4.21
CA ASN A 166 13.00 -5.39 3.40
C ASN A 166 11.55 -5.30 2.89
N VAL A 167 10.63 -6.11 3.45
CA VAL A 167 9.20 -6.09 3.13
C VAL A 167 8.40 -5.65 4.35
N SER A 168 7.59 -4.60 4.17
CA SER A 168 6.55 -4.15 5.10
C SER A 168 5.16 -4.51 4.57
N CYS A 169 4.11 -4.29 5.35
CA CYS A 169 2.74 -4.63 4.98
C CYS A 169 1.75 -3.52 5.35
N LYS A 170 0.84 -3.18 4.45
CA LYS A 170 -0.29 -2.28 4.72
C LYS A 170 -1.52 -3.08 5.12
N VAL A 171 -2.04 -2.81 6.30
CA VAL A 171 -3.36 -3.27 6.76
C VAL A 171 -4.41 -2.28 6.30
N SER A 172 -4.87 -2.49 5.09
CA SER A 172 -5.82 -1.66 4.34
C SER A 172 -6.60 -2.52 3.35
N GLY A 173 -7.62 -1.98 2.68
CA GLY A 173 -8.37 -2.65 1.61
C GLY A 173 -9.09 -3.94 2.00
N MET A 174 -9.13 -4.31 3.28
CA MET A 174 -9.72 -5.58 3.74
C MET A 174 -11.24 -5.60 3.60
N VAL A 175 -11.90 -4.47 3.83
CA VAL A 175 -13.37 -4.37 3.79
C VAL A 175 -13.94 -4.58 2.40
N THR A 176 -13.16 -4.30 1.34
CA THR A 176 -13.56 -4.54 -0.05
C THR A 176 -13.45 -5.99 -0.46
N GLU A 177 -12.65 -6.79 0.25
CA GLU A 177 -12.50 -8.23 0.08
C GLU A 177 -13.49 -9.04 0.95
N ALA A 178 -14.25 -8.36 1.83
CA ALA A 178 -15.28 -8.95 2.69
C ALA A 178 -16.68 -8.83 2.07
N GLN A 179 -17.70 -9.32 2.77
CA GLN A 179 -19.09 -9.14 2.36
C GLN A 179 -19.51 -7.67 2.57
N TRP A 180 -19.63 -6.89 1.51
CA TRP A 180 -19.96 -5.46 1.57
C TRP A 180 -21.24 -5.19 2.37
N HIS A 181 -21.18 -4.16 3.22
CA HIS A 181 -22.26 -3.71 4.10
C HIS A 181 -22.77 -4.76 5.13
N ALA A 182 -22.12 -5.94 5.21
CA ALA A 182 -22.56 -7.02 6.10
C ALA A 182 -21.40 -7.70 6.88
N TRP A 183 -20.14 -7.25 6.70
CA TRP A 183 -19.01 -7.74 7.46
C TRP A 183 -19.05 -7.27 8.93
N ARG A 184 -18.37 -7.99 9.79
CA ARG A 184 -18.15 -7.68 11.20
C ARG A 184 -16.63 -7.63 11.46
N SER A 185 -16.21 -6.87 12.46
CA SER A 185 -14.77 -6.79 12.82
C SER A 185 -14.14 -8.16 13.08
N ALA A 186 -14.92 -9.11 13.58
CA ALA A 186 -14.49 -10.49 13.79
C ALA A 186 -14.04 -11.20 12.51
N ASP A 187 -14.56 -10.82 11.35
CA ASP A 187 -14.25 -11.46 10.07
C ASP A 187 -12.79 -11.16 9.62
N PHE A 188 -12.18 -10.12 10.19
CA PHE A 188 -10.80 -9.70 9.88
C PHE A 188 -9.76 -10.24 10.87
N LEU A 189 -10.16 -10.69 12.07
CA LEU A 189 -9.24 -11.01 13.16
C LEU A 189 -8.18 -12.04 12.78
N ALA A 190 -8.59 -13.15 12.17
CA ALA A 190 -7.66 -14.21 11.79
C ALA A 190 -6.61 -13.75 10.76
N TYR A 191 -6.99 -12.83 9.86
CA TYR A 191 -6.08 -12.24 8.87
C TYR A 191 -5.10 -11.26 9.53
N LEU A 192 -5.61 -10.41 10.42
CA LEU A 192 -4.79 -9.47 11.18
C LEU A 192 -3.81 -10.22 12.11
N ASP A 193 -4.27 -11.29 12.79
CA ASP A 193 -3.41 -12.11 13.64
C ASP A 193 -2.20 -12.64 12.87
N ILE A 194 -2.42 -13.20 11.66
CA ILE A 194 -1.34 -13.69 10.80
C ILE A 194 -0.41 -12.57 10.37
N VAL A 195 -0.94 -11.40 9.99
CA VAL A 195 -0.12 -10.27 9.55
C VAL A 195 0.76 -9.76 10.68
N PHE A 196 0.18 -9.53 11.87
CA PHE A 196 0.94 -9.02 13.02
C PHE A 196 1.91 -10.04 13.60
N GLU A 197 1.54 -11.35 13.62
CA GLU A 197 2.45 -12.43 13.99
C GLU A 197 3.68 -12.49 13.06
N THR A 198 3.49 -12.20 11.78
CA THR A 198 4.47 -12.49 10.74
C THR A 198 5.38 -11.29 10.45
N PHE A 199 4.81 -10.09 10.36
CA PHE A 199 5.58 -8.86 10.10
C PHE A 199 6.05 -8.16 11.38
N GLY A 200 5.40 -8.41 12.53
CA GLY A 200 5.60 -7.58 13.72
C GLY A 200 4.94 -6.22 13.58
N ALA A 201 4.73 -5.52 14.69
CA ALA A 201 4.15 -4.17 14.68
C ALA A 201 5.07 -3.12 14.03
N ASP A 202 6.35 -3.38 13.95
CA ASP A 202 7.41 -2.53 13.37
C ASP A 202 7.44 -2.50 11.84
N ARG A 203 6.77 -3.45 11.16
CA ARG A 203 6.67 -3.49 9.70
C ARG A 203 5.24 -3.47 9.17
N VAL A 204 4.27 -3.15 10.03
CA VAL A 204 2.86 -3.00 9.64
C VAL A 204 2.49 -1.52 9.66
N MET A 205 1.79 -1.05 8.64
CA MET A 205 1.26 0.31 8.56
C MET A 205 -0.22 0.33 8.21
N ILE A 206 -0.97 1.24 8.84
CA ILE A 206 -2.39 1.42 8.56
C ILE A 206 -2.60 2.12 7.22
N GLY A 207 -3.68 1.75 6.52
CA GLY A 207 -4.18 2.46 5.35
C GLY A 207 -5.71 2.37 5.26
N SER A 208 -6.34 3.38 4.68
CA SER A 208 -7.78 3.39 4.49
C SER A 208 -8.23 2.74 3.19
N ASP A 209 -7.40 2.77 2.16
CA ASP A 209 -7.79 2.49 0.77
C ASP A 209 -8.95 3.40 0.30
N TRP A 210 -8.99 4.66 0.83
CA TRP A 210 -9.96 5.64 0.39
C TRP A 210 -9.59 6.16 -1.02
N PRO A 211 -10.55 6.34 -1.93
CA PRO A 211 -12.00 6.23 -1.74
C PRO A 211 -12.59 4.83 -1.95
N VAL A 212 -11.81 3.84 -2.37
CA VAL A 212 -12.28 2.49 -2.73
C VAL A 212 -13.02 1.81 -1.55
N CYS A 213 -12.53 2.00 -0.33
CA CYS A 213 -13.15 1.44 0.88
C CYS A 213 -14.62 1.86 1.06
N THR A 214 -15.04 3.01 0.50
CA THR A 214 -16.43 3.50 0.60
C THR A 214 -17.45 2.66 -0.14
N LEU A 215 -17.00 1.75 -1.01
CA LEU A 215 -17.86 0.71 -1.60
C LEU A 215 -18.46 -0.23 -0.55
N SER A 216 -17.76 -0.41 0.56
CA SER A 216 -18.09 -1.39 1.59
C SER A 216 -18.56 -0.76 2.89
N ALA A 217 -17.94 0.35 3.33
CA ALA A 217 -18.28 1.02 4.58
C ALA A 217 -17.80 2.49 4.62
N PRO A 218 -18.35 3.34 5.51
CA PRO A 218 -17.85 4.68 5.77
C PRO A 218 -16.39 4.64 6.30
N TYR A 219 -15.61 5.68 5.98
CA TYR A 219 -14.19 5.83 6.33
C TYR A 219 -13.86 5.48 7.80
N GLY A 220 -14.61 6.06 8.75
CA GLY A 220 -14.36 5.82 10.19
C GLY A 220 -14.55 4.35 10.59
N GLN A 221 -15.51 3.64 10.00
CA GLN A 221 -15.68 2.20 10.25
C GLN A 221 -14.52 1.37 9.67
N VAL A 222 -14.01 1.76 8.51
CA VAL A 222 -12.85 1.09 7.89
C VAL A 222 -11.62 1.23 8.79
N ILE A 223 -11.34 2.45 9.24
CA ILE A 223 -10.22 2.72 10.15
C ILE A 223 -10.38 1.98 11.48
N SER A 224 -11.61 1.90 12.03
CA SER A 224 -11.85 1.22 13.31
C SER A 224 -11.50 -0.27 13.29
N VAL A 225 -11.54 -0.94 12.15
CA VAL A 225 -11.11 -2.35 12.04
C VAL A 225 -9.68 -2.53 12.54
N VAL A 226 -8.78 -1.64 12.16
CA VAL A 226 -7.36 -1.72 12.55
C VAL A 226 -7.13 -1.07 13.92
N THR A 227 -7.71 0.12 14.16
CA THR A 227 -7.47 0.83 15.44
C THR A 227 -8.02 0.07 16.64
N ASP A 228 -9.15 -0.62 16.51
CA ASP A 228 -9.67 -1.49 17.59
C ASP A 228 -8.80 -2.73 17.79
N TYR A 229 -8.29 -3.32 16.71
CA TYR A 229 -7.41 -4.47 16.78
C TYR A 229 -6.11 -4.16 17.51
N ILE A 230 -5.45 -3.03 17.23
CA ILE A 230 -4.15 -2.68 17.80
C ILE A 230 -4.23 -2.17 19.25
N ARG A 231 -5.41 -1.92 19.81
CA ARG A 231 -5.57 -1.55 21.25
C ARG A 231 -4.94 -2.56 22.22
N ARG A 232 -4.75 -3.80 21.79
CA ARG A 232 -4.08 -4.87 22.56
C ARG A 232 -2.55 -4.77 22.55
N LEU A 233 -1.99 -3.93 21.68
CA LEU A 233 -0.56 -3.69 21.56
C LEU A 233 -0.11 -2.60 22.56
N SER A 234 1.20 -2.51 22.81
CA SER A 234 1.78 -1.41 23.57
C SER A 234 1.54 -0.05 22.88
N ILE A 235 1.58 1.04 23.64
CA ILE A 235 1.44 2.41 23.08
C ILE A 235 2.44 2.64 21.95
N HIS A 236 3.71 2.25 22.17
CA HIS A 236 4.75 2.39 21.15
C HIS A 236 4.41 1.63 19.86
N GLU A 237 3.98 0.38 19.94
CA GLU A 237 3.58 -0.41 18.78
C GLU A 237 2.36 0.21 18.05
N GLN A 238 1.40 0.77 18.80
CA GLN A 238 0.28 1.49 18.20
C GLN A 238 0.76 2.71 17.41
N GLU A 239 1.68 3.52 17.95
CA GLU A 239 2.27 4.68 17.27
C GLU A 239 3.04 4.25 15.99
N MET A 240 3.78 3.14 16.05
CA MET A 240 4.45 2.58 14.87
C MET A 240 3.45 2.28 13.76
N VAL A 241 2.39 1.52 14.06
CA VAL A 241 1.36 1.13 13.07
C VAL A 241 0.59 2.33 12.54
N LEU A 242 0.28 3.32 13.37
CA LEU A 242 -0.57 4.47 13.02
C LEU A 242 0.14 5.52 12.16
N GLY A 243 1.48 5.55 12.13
CA GLY A 243 2.16 6.53 11.30
C GLY A 243 3.68 6.40 11.23
N ASN A 244 4.38 6.06 12.32
CA ASN A 244 5.83 6.07 12.36
C ASN A 244 6.45 5.11 11.33
N ASN A 245 5.94 3.88 11.22
CA ASN A 245 6.41 2.94 10.20
C ASN A 245 6.27 3.49 8.77
N ALA A 246 5.16 4.16 8.46
CA ALA A 246 4.96 4.75 7.15
C ALA A 246 5.96 5.90 6.91
N SER A 247 6.20 6.76 7.91
CA SER A 247 7.14 7.86 7.82
C SER A 247 8.58 7.36 7.62
N GLU A 248 9.00 6.36 8.38
CA GLU A 248 10.33 5.74 8.23
C GLU A 248 10.48 5.03 6.90
N PHE A 249 9.51 4.20 6.53
CA PHE A 249 9.53 3.40 5.31
C PHE A 249 9.61 4.26 4.05
N TYR A 250 8.83 5.33 3.98
CA TYR A 250 8.78 6.23 2.83
C TYR A 250 9.76 7.42 2.94
N CYS A 251 10.59 7.48 4.00
CA CYS A 251 11.53 8.56 4.27
C CYS A 251 10.84 9.94 4.28
N ILE A 252 9.67 10.04 4.93
CA ILE A 252 8.93 11.27 5.08
C ILE A 252 9.51 12.06 6.26
N HIS A 253 9.97 13.27 5.97
CA HIS A 253 10.48 14.20 6.97
C HIS A 253 9.46 15.33 7.19
N ASP A 254 9.29 15.75 8.45
CA ASP A 254 8.46 16.92 8.83
C ASP A 254 9.08 18.25 8.40
#